data_3fbf890390fadec7785abe211c73285a
#
_entry.id   3fbf890390fadec7785abe211c73285a
#
_cell.length_a   1.000
_cell.length_b   1.000
_cell.length_c   1.000
_cell.angle_alpha   90.00
_cell.angle_beta   90.00
_cell.angle_gamma   90.00
#
_symmetry.space_group_name_H-M   'P 1'
#
loop_
_entity.id
_entity.type
_entity.pdbx_description
1 polymer ?
#
loop_
_entity_poly.entity_id
_entity_poly.type
_entity_poly.pdbx_seq_one_letter_code
_entity_poly.pdbx_strand_id
1 'polypeptide(L)'
;MAKITLRQAARWCGGIVEEKYADVEFFGASNDTRVLQPGQLFVVLEAARDGHDFIPAAMEKGAAAVLCRRKVGDYPAIYVDDPRLALGKIARQECSRIGMKVVGITGSVGKSTTKEMVAAVLSSAYRTAKTPANHNNDIGMPMAILSMEADTQVAVLEMGMNHFREIAYLSEIGRPDIAVIVNIGTTHMEYLGSQAGIRKAKMEIVEGMDEKGLLLLNGDDVLLRHLDSQPLQRVTYFGRTDGCPVQAHDICQDGDVLRFRVQAGKLSFPVEMNLEGEHFVTDAMAAIAVGLKMAVPVEKITQALAQFRPMSGRQEVFRKKDFTIIKDCYNAGPESMAAALSVLGNRPGRRIAVLGDMLELGDAAWAEHYKIGRIAAEKADMVFAYGPHAKRVISGTITGGMPETMGRAFEDRSELVQALKWAAKPGDVLLFKASHGMHLETVLDEFLAEEK
;
A
#
# COMPACT_ATOMS: atom_id res chain seq x y z
N MET A 1 7.89 23.63 -3.20
CA MET A 1 6.96 23.30 -2.11
C MET A 1 6.19 24.53 -1.69
N ALA A 2 4.91 24.37 -1.39
CA ALA A 2 4.08 25.46 -0.90
C ALA A 2 4.50 25.83 0.53
N LYS A 3 4.78 27.10 0.78
CA LYS A 3 5.10 27.60 2.12
C LYS A 3 3.82 27.99 2.87
N ILE A 4 3.80 27.69 4.15
CA ILE A 4 2.68 27.94 5.07
C ILE A 4 3.25 28.73 6.26
N THR A 5 2.63 29.86 6.63
CA THR A 5 3.02 30.57 7.86
C THR A 5 2.43 29.89 9.09
N LEU A 6 3.10 30.02 10.25
CA LEU A 6 2.57 29.48 11.51
C LEU A 6 1.20 30.11 11.85
N ARG A 7 1.00 31.39 11.55
CA ARG A 7 -0.30 32.06 11.67
C ARG A 7 -1.42 31.37 10.89
N GLN A 8 -1.13 30.99 9.63
CA GLN A 8 -2.09 30.27 8.80
C GLN A 8 -2.39 28.88 9.37
N ALA A 9 -1.35 28.10 9.67
CA ALA A 9 -1.48 26.76 10.21
C ALA A 9 -2.22 26.76 11.56
N ALA A 10 -1.90 27.68 12.46
CA ALA A 10 -2.58 27.84 13.75
C ALA A 10 -4.09 28.11 13.55
N ARG A 11 -4.47 29.00 12.62
CA ARG A 11 -5.88 29.24 12.29
C ARG A 11 -6.58 27.97 11.77
N TRP A 12 -5.90 27.20 10.94
CA TRP A 12 -6.46 25.99 10.34
C TRP A 12 -6.71 24.88 11.35
N CYS A 13 -5.83 24.73 12.33
CA CYS A 13 -5.96 23.67 13.33
C CYS A 13 -6.61 24.12 14.64
N GLY A 14 -6.83 25.42 14.85
CA GLY A 14 -7.31 25.99 16.11
C GLY A 14 -6.22 26.06 17.18
N GLY A 15 -4.95 26.13 16.77
CA GLY A 15 -3.79 26.23 17.65
C GLY A 15 -3.44 27.65 18.01
N ILE A 16 -2.49 27.79 18.95
CA ILE A 16 -1.94 29.07 19.43
C ILE A 16 -0.50 29.18 18.96
N VAL A 17 -0.14 30.35 18.43
CA VAL A 17 1.23 30.74 18.08
C VAL A 17 1.59 32.05 18.76
N GLU A 18 2.83 32.18 19.27
CA GLU A 18 3.33 33.43 19.79
C GLU A 18 3.52 34.43 18.65
N GLU A 19 3.10 35.69 18.83
CA GLU A 19 3.08 36.73 17.78
C GLU A 19 4.46 36.91 17.10
N LYS A 20 5.55 36.85 17.90
CA LYS A 20 6.93 36.94 17.37
C LYS A 20 7.32 35.87 16.36
N TYR A 21 6.58 34.74 16.34
CA TYR A 21 6.83 33.61 15.44
C TYR A 21 5.74 33.43 14.38
N ALA A 22 4.70 34.24 14.41
CA ALA A 22 3.51 34.07 13.58
C ALA A 22 3.79 34.03 12.06
N ASP A 23 4.81 34.78 11.62
CA ASP A 23 5.18 34.89 10.20
C ASP A 23 6.31 33.94 9.79
N VAL A 24 6.78 33.06 10.70
CA VAL A 24 7.69 31.97 10.34
C VAL A 24 7.00 31.03 9.36
N GLU A 25 7.70 30.73 8.28
CA GLU A 25 7.21 29.82 7.22
C GLU A 25 7.83 28.43 7.36
N PHE A 26 7.03 27.42 7.08
CA PHE A 26 7.49 26.03 6.93
C PHE A 26 6.95 25.40 5.64
N PHE A 27 7.55 24.29 5.23
CA PHE A 27 7.03 23.43 4.15
C PHE A 27 7.23 21.97 4.53
N GLY A 28 6.23 21.12 4.24
CA GLY A 28 6.30 19.72 4.65
C GLY A 28 6.29 19.56 6.17
N ALA A 29 6.28 18.32 6.62
CA ALA A 29 6.34 17.98 8.03
C ALA A 29 7.06 16.66 8.25
N SER A 30 7.65 16.48 9.44
CA SER A 30 8.27 15.23 9.87
C SER A 30 8.03 15.01 11.36
N ASN A 31 7.87 13.75 11.77
CA ASN A 31 7.84 13.33 13.17
C ASN A 31 9.11 12.55 13.57
N ASP A 32 10.08 12.46 12.67
CA ASP A 32 11.33 11.71 12.89
C ASP A 32 12.54 12.61 12.61
N THR A 33 13.29 12.91 13.67
CA THR A 33 14.51 13.75 13.57
C THR A 33 15.61 13.14 12.71
N ARG A 34 15.60 11.82 12.44
CA ARG A 34 16.62 11.16 11.60
C ARG A 34 16.50 11.51 10.12
N VAL A 35 15.27 11.78 9.66
CA VAL A 35 14.94 12.08 8.25
C VAL A 35 14.42 13.49 8.05
N LEU A 36 14.22 14.26 9.12
CA LEU A 36 13.77 15.65 9.06
C LEU A 36 14.70 16.50 8.19
N GLN A 37 14.09 17.31 7.31
CA GLN A 37 14.80 18.23 6.44
C GLN A 37 14.67 19.68 6.97
N PRO A 38 15.69 20.54 6.77
CA PRO A 38 15.61 21.93 7.13
C PRO A 38 14.38 22.62 6.53
N GLY A 39 13.69 23.43 7.33
CA GLY A 39 12.48 24.15 6.92
C GLY A 39 11.16 23.38 7.12
N GLN A 40 11.20 22.14 7.57
CA GLN A 40 9.99 21.36 7.88
C GLN A 40 9.39 21.72 9.25
N LEU A 41 8.09 21.43 9.39
CA LEU A 41 7.39 21.41 10.68
C LEU A 41 7.69 20.09 11.39
N PHE A 42 8.26 20.16 12.60
CA PHE A 42 8.44 18.97 13.43
C PHE A 42 7.16 18.70 14.22
N VAL A 43 6.55 17.52 14.01
CA VAL A 43 5.30 17.12 14.66
C VAL A 43 5.62 16.23 15.85
N VAL A 44 5.27 16.71 17.03
CA VAL A 44 5.50 16.00 18.30
C VAL A 44 4.39 14.98 18.51
N LEU A 45 4.76 13.72 18.57
CA LEU A 45 3.86 12.62 18.89
C LEU A 45 4.25 11.98 20.21
N GLU A 46 3.27 11.73 21.06
CA GLU A 46 3.43 10.97 22.28
C GLU A 46 3.14 9.48 21.99
N ALA A 47 4.15 8.65 22.12
CA ALA A 47 4.08 7.19 21.92
C ALA A 47 4.86 6.48 23.05
N ALA A 48 5.63 5.44 22.76
CA ALA A 48 6.51 4.78 23.75
C ALA A 48 7.57 5.75 24.35
N ARG A 49 7.89 6.83 23.64
CA ARG A 49 8.72 7.94 24.10
C ARG A 49 7.96 9.25 23.92
N ASP A 50 8.19 10.23 24.79
CA ASP A 50 7.64 11.56 24.63
C ASP A 50 8.38 12.30 23.52
N GLY A 51 7.68 12.62 22.44
CA GLY A 51 8.24 13.33 21.29
C GLY A 51 8.76 14.74 21.64
N HIS A 52 8.34 15.34 22.76
CA HIS A 52 8.85 16.63 23.21
C HIS A 52 10.35 16.60 23.52
N ASP A 53 10.90 15.47 23.93
CA ASP A 53 12.33 15.31 24.22
C ASP A 53 13.20 15.48 22.97
N PHE A 54 12.62 15.31 21.76
CA PHE A 54 13.33 15.44 20.49
C PHE A 54 13.27 16.86 19.90
N ILE A 55 12.53 17.80 20.51
CA ILE A 55 12.40 19.16 19.99
C ILE A 55 13.78 19.84 19.83
N PRO A 56 14.69 19.85 20.82
CA PRO A 56 16.00 20.46 20.65
C PRO A 56 16.77 19.89 19.45
N ALA A 57 16.79 18.58 19.31
CA ALA A 57 17.46 17.92 18.19
C ALA A 57 16.81 18.22 16.82
N ALA A 58 15.47 18.37 16.77
CA ALA A 58 14.77 18.78 15.55
C ALA A 58 15.13 20.21 15.16
N MET A 59 15.20 21.14 16.13
CA MET A 59 15.57 22.53 15.89
C MET A 59 17.05 22.67 15.47
N GLU A 60 17.96 21.90 16.08
CA GLU A 60 19.37 21.83 15.64
C GLU A 60 19.51 21.35 14.18
N LYS A 61 18.62 20.43 13.74
CA LYS A 61 18.57 19.95 12.35
C LYS A 61 17.86 20.90 11.40
N GLY A 62 17.44 22.07 11.87
CA GLY A 62 16.86 23.10 11.03
C GLY A 62 15.35 22.99 10.84
N ALA A 63 14.60 22.31 11.73
CA ALA A 63 13.15 22.46 11.73
C ALA A 63 12.77 23.94 11.77
N ALA A 64 11.80 24.34 10.93
CA ALA A 64 11.34 25.73 10.93
C ALA A 64 10.50 26.04 12.18
N ALA A 65 9.74 25.06 12.65
CA ALA A 65 8.86 25.19 13.80
C ALA A 65 8.44 23.81 14.32
N VAL A 66 7.71 23.84 15.43
CA VAL A 66 7.21 22.64 16.13
C VAL A 66 5.69 22.70 16.24
N LEU A 67 5.02 21.56 16.06
CA LEU A 67 3.60 21.34 16.39
C LEU A 67 3.56 20.46 17.65
N CYS A 68 3.14 21.01 18.80
CA CYS A 68 3.26 20.34 20.09
C CYS A 68 2.16 20.71 21.09
N ARG A 69 2.05 19.95 22.19
CA ARG A 69 1.08 20.21 23.26
C ARG A 69 1.57 21.23 24.30
N ARG A 70 2.86 21.22 24.61
CA ARG A 70 3.44 22.03 25.68
C ARG A 70 4.72 22.71 25.24
N LYS A 71 5.02 23.82 25.87
CA LYS A 71 6.23 24.61 25.60
C LYS A 71 7.47 23.86 26.08
N VAL A 72 8.46 23.73 25.18
CA VAL A 72 9.80 23.24 25.46
C VAL A 72 10.80 24.22 24.83
N GLY A 73 11.46 25.00 25.63
CA GLY A 73 12.38 26.04 25.14
C GLY A 73 11.65 27.25 24.51
N ASP A 74 12.41 28.15 23.88
CA ASP A 74 11.93 29.32 23.16
C ASP A 74 12.10 29.12 21.64
N TYR A 75 11.25 28.29 21.07
CA TYR A 75 11.26 27.91 19.64
C TYR A 75 9.98 28.36 18.94
N PRO A 76 10.01 28.62 17.63
CA PRO A 76 8.80 28.77 16.84
C PRO A 76 7.90 27.53 17.00
N ALA A 77 6.67 27.71 17.51
CA ALA A 77 5.78 26.59 17.77
C ALA A 77 4.30 26.94 17.57
N ILE A 78 3.52 25.93 17.19
CA ILE A 78 2.06 25.93 17.25
C ILE A 78 1.67 25.01 18.40
N TYR A 79 1.00 25.56 19.41
CA TYR A 79 0.51 24.83 20.57
C TYR A 79 -0.92 24.36 20.32
N VAL A 80 -1.18 23.07 20.52
CA VAL A 80 -2.48 22.43 20.29
C VAL A 80 -2.72 21.34 21.33
N ASP A 81 -3.98 20.99 21.57
CA ASP A 81 -4.32 19.90 22.49
C ASP A 81 -3.90 18.52 21.95
N ASP A 82 -4.02 18.33 20.65
CA ASP A 82 -3.66 17.08 19.95
C ASP A 82 -2.91 17.40 18.64
N PRO A 83 -1.56 17.21 18.62
CA PRO A 83 -0.76 17.45 17.42
C PRO A 83 -1.12 16.57 16.23
N ARG A 84 -1.62 15.35 16.47
CA ARG A 84 -2.02 14.39 15.43
C ARG A 84 -3.27 14.88 14.71
N LEU A 85 -4.30 15.29 15.46
CA LEU A 85 -5.51 15.87 14.89
C LEU A 85 -5.24 17.22 14.21
N ALA A 86 -4.37 18.04 14.81
CA ALA A 86 -3.97 19.32 14.25
C ALA A 86 -3.25 19.16 12.91
N LEU A 87 -2.34 18.19 12.80
CA LEU A 87 -1.65 17.85 11.55
C LEU A 87 -2.65 17.53 10.44
N GLY A 88 -3.66 16.70 10.72
CA GLY A 88 -4.72 16.36 9.77
C GLY A 88 -5.53 17.59 9.32
N LYS A 89 -5.89 18.49 10.26
CA LYS A 89 -6.60 19.74 9.94
C LYS A 89 -5.76 20.67 9.05
N ILE A 90 -4.45 20.80 9.34
CA ILE A 90 -3.53 21.61 8.52
C ILE A 90 -3.44 21.00 7.10
N ALA A 91 -3.24 19.70 6.99
CA ALA A 91 -3.14 19.01 5.71
C ALA A 91 -4.43 19.13 4.87
N ARG A 92 -5.61 19.04 5.50
CA ARG A 92 -6.91 19.25 4.84
C ARG A 92 -7.02 20.65 4.22
N GLN A 93 -6.63 21.68 4.96
CA GLN A 93 -6.67 23.06 4.48
C GLN A 93 -5.64 23.30 3.37
N GLU A 94 -4.47 22.69 3.47
CA GLU A 94 -3.45 22.75 2.42
C GLU A 94 -3.91 22.08 1.14
N CYS A 95 -4.54 20.90 1.23
CA CYS A 95 -5.16 20.20 0.10
C CYS A 95 -6.16 21.12 -0.63
N SER A 96 -7.01 21.79 0.14
CA SER A 96 -8.00 22.77 -0.38
C SER A 96 -7.34 24.01 -0.98
N ARG A 97 -6.25 24.51 -0.38
CA ARG A 97 -5.49 25.68 -0.83
C ARG A 97 -4.79 25.45 -2.17
N ILE A 98 -4.18 24.28 -2.35
CA ILE A 98 -3.56 23.87 -3.62
C ILE A 98 -4.64 23.69 -4.70
N GLY A 99 -5.83 23.23 -4.33
CA GLY A 99 -6.95 23.04 -5.27
C GLY A 99 -6.76 21.87 -6.24
N MET A 100 -5.92 20.91 -5.85
CA MET A 100 -5.64 19.71 -6.65
C MET A 100 -6.84 18.76 -6.68
N LYS A 101 -6.97 17.97 -7.74
CA LYS A 101 -7.88 16.82 -7.80
C LYS A 101 -7.31 15.68 -6.95
N VAL A 102 -8.16 14.98 -6.22
CA VAL A 102 -7.72 13.90 -5.34
C VAL A 102 -8.31 12.56 -5.78
N VAL A 103 -7.44 11.57 -5.93
CA VAL A 103 -7.81 10.17 -6.10
C VAL A 103 -7.46 9.42 -4.82
N GLY A 104 -8.48 9.00 -4.05
CA GLY A 104 -8.33 8.17 -2.86
C GLY A 104 -8.36 6.69 -3.21
N ILE A 105 -7.44 5.89 -2.67
CA ILE A 105 -7.36 4.45 -2.97
C ILE A 105 -7.32 3.65 -1.67
N THR A 106 -8.24 2.69 -1.55
CA THR A 106 -8.23 1.70 -0.47
C THR A 106 -8.48 0.28 -1.01
N GLY A 107 -8.29 -0.71 -0.18
CA GLY A 107 -8.47 -2.13 -0.50
C GLY A 107 -7.80 -3.01 0.56
N SER A 108 -8.08 -4.29 0.58
CA SER A 108 -7.35 -5.23 1.44
C SER A 108 -5.95 -5.49 0.87
N VAL A 109 -5.86 -5.81 -0.41
CA VAL A 109 -4.62 -6.10 -1.15
C VAL A 109 -4.53 -5.19 -2.37
N GLY A 110 -3.32 -4.91 -2.87
CA GLY A 110 -3.10 -4.17 -4.10
C GLY A 110 -3.11 -2.64 -3.97
N LYS A 111 -3.49 -2.04 -2.83
CA LYS A 111 -3.57 -0.58 -2.63
C LYS A 111 -2.37 0.20 -3.19
N SER A 112 -1.17 -0.17 -2.75
CA SER A 112 0.04 0.57 -3.15
C SER A 112 0.39 0.34 -4.61
N THR A 113 0.19 -0.87 -5.14
CA THR A 113 0.39 -1.17 -6.56
C THR A 113 -0.59 -0.37 -7.42
N THR A 114 -1.88 -0.37 -7.06
CA THR A 114 -2.91 0.46 -7.71
C THR A 114 -2.54 1.94 -7.63
N LYS A 115 -2.12 2.45 -6.46
CA LYS A 115 -1.67 3.83 -6.29
C LYS A 115 -0.53 4.18 -7.24
N GLU A 116 0.47 3.32 -7.34
CA GLU A 116 1.62 3.53 -8.22
C GLU A 116 1.20 3.50 -9.70
N MET A 117 0.35 2.57 -10.12
CA MET A 117 -0.17 2.50 -11.50
C MET A 117 -1.04 3.72 -11.82
N VAL A 118 -1.95 4.12 -10.93
CA VAL A 118 -2.77 5.33 -11.09
C VAL A 118 -1.89 6.56 -11.20
N ALA A 119 -0.89 6.69 -10.32
CA ALA A 119 0.04 7.82 -10.38
C ALA A 119 0.86 7.83 -11.67
N ALA A 120 1.33 6.68 -12.16
CA ALA A 120 2.05 6.57 -13.43
C ALA A 120 1.17 7.02 -14.61
N VAL A 121 -0.08 6.55 -14.67
CA VAL A 121 -1.04 6.93 -15.71
C VAL A 121 -1.32 8.43 -15.66
N LEU A 122 -1.61 8.99 -14.47
CA LEU A 122 -1.94 10.40 -14.34
C LEU A 122 -0.74 11.30 -14.58
N SER A 123 0.47 10.90 -14.21
CA SER A 123 1.72 11.65 -14.46
C SER A 123 2.03 11.81 -15.94
N SER A 124 1.45 10.98 -16.82
CA SER A 124 1.60 11.14 -18.27
C SER A 124 0.86 12.38 -18.83
N ALA A 125 -0.05 12.98 -18.04
CA ALA A 125 -0.88 14.11 -18.48
C ALA A 125 -0.94 15.26 -17.46
N TYR A 126 -0.63 15.03 -16.19
CA TYR A 126 -0.79 15.98 -15.09
C TYR A 126 0.45 16.04 -14.21
N ARG A 127 0.71 17.16 -13.53
CA ARG A 127 1.64 17.22 -12.41
C ARG A 127 1.02 16.49 -11.23
N THR A 128 1.46 15.25 -11.04
CA THR A 128 0.85 14.30 -10.11
C THR A 128 1.75 14.07 -8.92
N ALA A 129 1.20 14.20 -7.71
CA ALA A 129 1.82 13.77 -6.47
C ALA A 129 1.12 12.52 -5.93
N LYS A 130 1.79 11.77 -5.06
CA LYS A 130 1.24 10.58 -4.42
C LYS A 130 1.76 10.41 -3.01
N THR A 131 1.04 9.68 -2.17
CA THR A 131 1.57 9.24 -0.86
C THR A 131 2.80 8.35 -1.07
N PRO A 132 3.95 8.68 -0.45
CA PRO A 132 5.16 7.86 -0.56
C PRO A 132 5.01 6.57 0.27
N ALA A 133 5.63 5.47 -0.19
CA ALA A 133 5.70 4.18 0.51
C ALA A 133 4.37 3.78 1.18
N ASN A 134 4.38 3.61 2.51
CA ASN A 134 3.24 3.27 3.36
C ASN A 134 2.67 4.46 4.15
N HIS A 135 2.84 5.69 3.68
CA HIS A 135 2.26 6.88 4.30
C HIS A 135 0.75 6.95 4.06
N ASN A 136 0.03 5.95 4.54
CA ASN A 136 -1.39 5.71 4.28
C ASN A 136 -2.27 5.79 5.53
N ASN A 137 -1.72 6.30 6.64
CA ASN A 137 -2.39 6.49 7.92
C ASN A 137 -2.54 7.99 8.27
N ASP A 138 -3.13 8.27 9.41
CA ASP A 138 -3.44 9.59 9.94
C ASP A 138 -2.23 10.48 10.32
N ILE A 139 -1.03 9.96 10.20
CA ILE A 139 0.23 10.72 10.33
C ILE A 139 0.90 10.83 8.95
N GLY A 140 1.08 9.72 8.28
CA GLY A 140 1.82 9.64 7.02
C GLY A 140 1.14 10.38 5.87
N MET A 141 -0.18 10.20 5.69
CA MET A 141 -0.91 10.87 4.61
C MET A 141 -0.95 12.40 4.77
N PRO A 142 -1.24 12.97 5.96
CA PRO A 142 -1.11 14.41 6.18
C PRO A 142 0.28 14.96 5.90
N MET A 143 1.35 14.30 6.37
CA MET A 143 2.72 14.72 6.08
C MET A 143 3.03 14.68 4.59
N ALA A 144 2.53 13.66 3.86
CA ALA A 144 2.67 13.58 2.42
C ALA A 144 1.99 14.75 1.71
N ILE A 145 0.77 15.12 2.11
CA ILE A 145 0.04 16.28 1.55
C ILE A 145 0.82 17.57 1.77
N LEU A 146 1.34 17.81 2.98
CA LEU A 146 2.12 19.02 3.29
C LEU A 146 3.45 19.11 2.51
N SER A 147 3.92 17.99 1.97
CA SER A 147 5.15 17.92 1.16
C SER A 147 4.90 18.09 -0.33
N MET A 148 3.65 18.27 -0.78
CA MET A 148 3.31 18.43 -2.19
C MET A 148 3.66 19.82 -2.70
N GLU A 149 3.95 19.92 -4.01
CA GLU A 149 4.24 21.19 -4.67
C GLU A 149 2.97 22.02 -4.86
N ALA A 150 3.12 23.35 -4.82
CA ALA A 150 1.98 24.27 -4.95
C ALA A 150 1.26 24.17 -6.31
N ASP A 151 1.92 23.65 -7.31
CA ASP A 151 1.41 23.48 -8.66
C ASP A 151 0.94 22.04 -8.96
N THR A 152 0.85 21.19 -7.92
CA THR A 152 0.28 19.85 -8.05
C THR A 152 -1.15 19.91 -8.55
N GLN A 153 -1.43 19.21 -9.65
CA GLN A 153 -2.75 19.17 -10.27
C GLN A 153 -3.58 17.99 -9.77
N VAL A 154 -2.92 16.86 -9.47
CA VAL A 154 -3.58 15.65 -8.99
C VAL A 154 -2.77 15.03 -7.85
N ALA A 155 -3.44 14.64 -6.78
CA ALA A 155 -2.87 13.83 -5.71
C ALA A 155 -3.48 12.42 -5.70
N VAL A 156 -2.64 11.39 -5.60
CA VAL A 156 -3.06 9.99 -5.44
C VAL A 156 -2.76 9.56 -4.01
N LEU A 157 -3.80 9.44 -3.19
CA LEU A 157 -3.70 9.20 -1.77
C LEU A 157 -4.10 7.76 -1.43
N GLU A 158 -3.15 6.98 -0.94
CA GLU A 158 -3.44 5.66 -0.37
C GLU A 158 -4.04 5.82 1.03
N MET A 159 -5.16 5.14 1.31
CA MET A 159 -5.87 5.18 2.57
C MET A 159 -5.92 3.77 3.17
N GLY A 160 -5.11 3.56 4.20
CA GLY A 160 -5.05 2.32 4.97
C GLY A 160 -5.89 2.39 6.24
N MET A 161 -6.18 1.22 6.82
CA MET A 161 -6.89 1.13 8.09
C MET A 161 -6.60 -0.19 8.80
N ASN A 162 -6.72 -0.17 10.12
CA ASN A 162 -6.84 -1.33 10.98
C ASN A 162 -8.21 -1.36 11.68
N HIS A 163 -8.80 -0.19 11.95
CA HIS A 163 -10.05 -0.04 12.70
C HIS A 163 -11.10 0.77 11.92
N PHE A 164 -12.33 0.70 12.39
CA PHE A 164 -13.41 1.57 11.91
C PHE A 164 -13.06 3.05 12.16
N ARG A 165 -13.58 3.93 11.30
CA ARG A 165 -13.42 5.39 11.30
C ARG A 165 -12.06 5.91 10.87
N GLU A 166 -11.07 5.05 10.64
CA GLU A 166 -9.75 5.49 10.15
C GLU A 166 -9.82 5.96 8.69
N ILE A 167 -10.50 5.21 7.81
CA ILE A 167 -10.69 5.63 6.41
C ILE A 167 -11.59 6.87 6.32
N ALA A 168 -12.64 6.97 7.16
CA ALA A 168 -13.46 8.18 7.23
C ALA A 168 -12.60 9.41 7.50
N TYR A 169 -11.75 9.34 8.52
CA TYR A 169 -10.84 10.43 8.89
C TYR A 169 -9.87 10.80 7.75
N LEU A 170 -9.25 9.80 7.11
CA LEU A 170 -8.36 10.03 5.96
C LEU A 170 -9.11 10.64 4.77
N SER A 171 -10.32 10.17 4.51
CA SER A 171 -11.18 10.70 3.46
C SER A 171 -11.61 12.13 3.73
N GLU A 172 -11.92 12.49 4.98
CA GLU A 172 -12.19 13.86 5.39
C GLU A 172 -10.99 14.80 5.18
N ILE A 173 -9.77 14.32 5.38
CA ILE A 173 -8.54 15.08 5.11
C ILE A 173 -8.35 15.26 3.60
N GLY A 174 -8.37 14.16 2.84
CA GLY A 174 -8.05 14.15 1.41
C GLY A 174 -9.18 14.66 0.53
N ARG A 175 -10.44 14.47 0.92
CA ARG A 175 -11.66 14.81 0.16
C ARG A 175 -11.61 14.33 -1.29
N PRO A 176 -11.62 13.01 -1.54
CA PRO A 176 -11.44 12.49 -2.88
C PRO A 176 -12.52 12.94 -3.87
N ASP A 177 -12.11 13.41 -5.05
CA ASP A 177 -12.99 13.58 -6.22
C ASP A 177 -13.31 12.21 -6.84
N ILE A 178 -12.33 11.29 -6.81
CA ILE A 178 -12.47 9.90 -7.24
C ILE A 178 -11.97 9.02 -6.11
N ALA A 179 -12.76 8.05 -5.69
CA ALA A 179 -12.35 7.00 -4.76
C ALA A 179 -12.32 5.64 -5.45
N VAL A 180 -11.33 4.82 -5.12
CA VAL A 180 -11.17 3.46 -5.65
C VAL A 180 -11.14 2.48 -4.50
N ILE A 181 -11.99 1.45 -4.54
CA ILE A 181 -11.90 0.30 -3.64
C ILE A 181 -11.49 -0.92 -4.48
N VAL A 182 -10.25 -1.38 -4.24
CA VAL A 182 -9.63 -2.44 -5.06
C VAL A 182 -10.24 -3.80 -4.77
N ASN A 183 -10.43 -4.15 -3.50
CA ASN A 183 -11.02 -5.42 -3.08
C ASN A 183 -11.36 -5.44 -1.59
N ILE A 184 -12.16 -6.45 -1.20
CA ILE A 184 -12.50 -6.80 0.18
C ILE A 184 -11.97 -8.21 0.46
N GLY A 185 -10.77 -8.29 1.01
CA GLY A 185 -10.14 -9.55 1.43
C GLY A 185 -10.36 -9.84 2.91
N THR A 186 -9.44 -10.61 3.48
CA THR A 186 -9.48 -11.07 4.87
C THR A 186 -8.49 -10.37 5.80
N THR A 187 -7.68 -9.45 5.29
CA THR A 187 -6.72 -8.65 6.07
C THR A 187 -7.45 -7.79 7.11
N HIS A 188 -6.92 -7.67 8.33
CA HIS A 188 -7.49 -6.94 9.47
C HIS A 188 -8.80 -7.55 10.03
N MET A 189 -9.05 -8.84 9.78
CA MET A 189 -10.25 -9.53 10.29
C MET A 189 -10.28 -9.57 11.81
N GLU A 190 -9.13 -9.60 12.46
CA GLU A 190 -8.98 -9.54 13.92
C GLU A 190 -9.69 -8.32 14.52
N TYR A 191 -9.59 -7.15 13.87
CA TYR A 191 -10.14 -5.89 14.39
C TYR A 191 -11.55 -5.58 13.89
N LEU A 192 -11.92 -6.08 12.73
CA LEU A 192 -13.18 -5.75 12.05
C LEU A 192 -14.21 -6.90 12.08
N GLY A 193 -13.82 -8.06 12.61
CA GLY A 193 -14.66 -9.21 12.91
C GLY A 193 -15.11 -10.03 11.71
N SER A 194 -15.29 -9.43 10.51
CA SER A 194 -15.77 -10.13 9.32
C SER A 194 -15.45 -9.37 8.03
N GLN A 195 -15.54 -10.03 6.87
CA GLN A 195 -15.45 -9.37 5.57
C GLN A 195 -16.53 -8.27 5.38
N ALA A 196 -17.72 -8.46 5.95
CA ALA A 196 -18.75 -7.41 5.96
C ALA A 196 -18.30 -6.19 6.77
N GLY A 197 -17.61 -6.39 7.91
CA GLY A 197 -16.97 -5.33 8.68
C GLY A 197 -15.85 -4.63 7.89
N ILE A 198 -15.00 -5.40 7.21
CA ILE A 198 -13.93 -4.86 6.34
C ILE A 198 -14.54 -4.02 5.21
N ARG A 199 -15.60 -4.51 4.55
CA ARG A 199 -16.34 -3.74 3.54
C ARG A 199 -16.87 -2.44 4.11
N LYS A 200 -17.54 -2.48 5.27
CA LYS A 200 -18.10 -1.30 5.94
C LYS A 200 -17.00 -0.27 6.21
N ALA A 201 -15.86 -0.68 6.77
CA ALA A 201 -14.75 0.22 7.05
C ALA A 201 -14.14 0.83 5.77
N LYS A 202 -14.00 0.05 4.67
CA LYS A 202 -13.48 0.59 3.40
C LYS A 202 -14.46 1.52 2.71
N MET A 203 -15.76 1.28 2.83
CA MET A 203 -16.80 2.17 2.32
C MET A 203 -16.85 3.53 3.03
N GLU A 204 -16.24 3.68 4.20
CA GLU A 204 -16.05 4.98 4.86
C GLU A 204 -15.33 6.02 3.97
N ILE A 205 -14.64 5.57 2.92
CA ILE A 205 -13.97 6.47 1.97
C ILE A 205 -14.93 7.48 1.31
N VAL A 206 -16.23 7.17 1.26
CA VAL A 206 -17.23 8.09 0.69
C VAL A 206 -17.59 9.25 1.61
N GLU A 207 -17.27 9.18 2.91
CA GLU A 207 -17.69 10.17 3.89
C GLU A 207 -17.03 11.54 3.69
N GLY A 208 -15.77 11.56 3.19
CA GLY A 208 -15.08 12.81 2.83
C GLY A 208 -15.33 13.30 1.41
N MET A 209 -16.03 12.53 0.57
CA MET A 209 -16.30 12.88 -0.81
C MET A 209 -17.47 13.85 -0.96
N ASP A 210 -17.43 14.68 -1.99
CA ASP A 210 -18.61 15.41 -2.45
C ASP A 210 -19.62 14.45 -3.11
N GLU A 211 -20.91 14.79 -3.09
CA GLU A 211 -21.98 14.01 -3.74
C GLU A 211 -21.76 13.83 -5.25
N LYS A 212 -21.06 14.77 -5.90
CA LYS A 212 -20.69 14.68 -7.31
C LYS A 212 -19.45 13.79 -7.56
N GLY A 213 -18.80 13.34 -6.50
CA GLY A 213 -17.63 12.45 -6.56
C GLY A 213 -17.93 11.14 -7.30
N LEU A 214 -16.90 10.46 -7.69
CA LEU A 214 -16.97 9.18 -8.39
C LEU A 214 -16.37 8.06 -7.53
N LEU A 215 -17.18 7.05 -7.23
CA LEU A 215 -16.72 5.81 -6.58
C LEU A 215 -16.50 4.73 -7.62
N LEU A 216 -15.24 4.29 -7.77
CA LEU A 216 -14.83 3.19 -8.64
C LEU A 216 -14.67 1.92 -7.81
N LEU A 217 -15.44 0.90 -8.12
CA LEU A 217 -15.45 -0.38 -7.43
C LEU A 217 -14.98 -1.51 -8.34
N ASN A 218 -14.23 -2.44 -7.78
CA ASN A 218 -13.90 -3.68 -8.47
C ASN A 218 -15.15 -4.56 -8.62
N GLY A 219 -15.62 -4.73 -9.85
CA GLY A 219 -16.79 -5.55 -10.18
C GLY A 219 -16.53 -7.05 -10.12
N ASP A 220 -15.27 -7.50 -10.00
CA ASP A 220 -14.93 -8.90 -9.79
C ASP A 220 -15.11 -9.32 -8.32
N ASP A 221 -15.16 -8.34 -7.41
CA ASP A 221 -15.39 -8.57 -5.99
C ASP A 221 -16.90 -8.60 -5.69
N VAL A 222 -17.39 -9.77 -5.26
CA VAL A 222 -18.81 -10.00 -4.97
C VAL A 222 -19.34 -9.06 -3.88
N LEU A 223 -18.51 -8.73 -2.87
CA LEU A 223 -18.91 -7.86 -1.77
C LEU A 223 -19.00 -6.38 -2.19
N LEU A 224 -18.25 -5.98 -3.23
CA LEU A 224 -18.33 -4.64 -3.82
C LEU A 224 -19.45 -4.53 -4.87
N ARG A 225 -19.77 -5.63 -5.55
CA ARG A 225 -20.85 -5.65 -6.54
C ARG A 225 -22.23 -5.54 -5.90
N HIS A 226 -22.41 -6.15 -4.73
CA HIS A 226 -23.67 -6.20 -4.01
C HIS A 226 -23.60 -5.31 -2.75
N LEU A 227 -23.74 -4.00 -2.95
CA LEU A 227 -23.79 -3.05 -1.83
C LEU A 227 -25.15 -3.13 -1.12
N ASP A 228 -25.14 -3.09 0.22
CA ASP A 228 -26.37 -3.10 1.03
C ASP A 228 -27.17 -1.79 0.87
N SER A 229 -26.46 -0.68 0.56
CA SER A 229 -27.06 0.63 0.28
C SER A 229 -26.25 1.35 -0.79
N GLN A 230 -26.94 2.12 -1.62
CA GLN A 230 -26.27 2.95 -2.62
C GLN A 230 -25.70 4.21 -1.94
N PRO A 231 -24.42 4.53 -2.14
CA PRO A 231 -23.85 5.81 -1.71
C PRO A 231 -24.45 6.97 -2.52
N LEU A 232 -24.34 8.19 -2.01
CA LEU A 232 -24.78 9.40 -2.70
C LEU A 232 -23.95 9.68 -3.95
N GLN A 233 -22.67 9.27 -3.96
CA GLN A 233 -21.74 9.43 -5.06
C GLN A 233 -22.12 8.55 -6.25
N ARG A 234 -21.68 8.95 -7.45
CA ARG A 234 -21.83 8.11 -8.64
C ARG A 234 -20.94 6.88 -8.53
N VAL A 235 -21.51 5.70 -8.74
CA VAL A 235 -20.77 4.43 -8.72
C VAL A 235 -20.50 3.97 -10.16
N THR A 236 -19.30 3.49 -10.40
CA THR A 236 -18.89 2.83 -11.64
C THR A 236 -18.02 1.63 -11.31
N TYR A 237 -18.13 0.56 -12.08
CA TYR A 237 -17.38 -0.67 -11.89
C TYR A 237 -16.29 -0.85 -12.94
N PHE A 238 -15.18 -1.44 -12.53
CA PHE A 238 -14.11 -1.93 -13.39
C PHE A 238 -13.82 -3.41 -13.05
N GLY A 239 -13.30 -4.17 -13.98
CA GLY A 239 -12.93 -5.56 -13.73
C GLY A 239 -12.99 -6.44 -14.98
N ARG A 240 -13.00 -7.75 -14.76
CA ARG A 240 -13.07 -8.79 -15.83
C ARG A 240 -14.51 -9.24 -16.06
N THR A 241 -15.35 -9.09 -15.05
CA THR A 241 -16.72 -9.60 -15.07
C THR A 241 -17.59 -8.83 -16.05
N ASP A 242 -18.45 -9.59 -16.75
CA ASP A 242 -19.42 -9.03 -17.69
C ASP A 242 -20.31 -7.97 -17.06
N GLY A 243 -20.54 -6.90 -17.80
CA GLY A 243 -21.32 -5.76 -17.35
C GLY A 243 -20.52 -4.66 -16.64
N CYS A 244 -19.21 -4.82 -16.42
CA CYS A 244 -18.37 -3.74 -15.97
C CYS A 244 -18.22 -2.69 -17.08
N PRO A 245 -18.52 -1.40 -16.80
CA PRO A 245 -18.34 -0.31 -17.78
C PRO A 245 -16.91 -0.16 -18.29
N VAL A 246 -15.92 -0.59 -17.53
CA VAL A 246 -14.51 -0.69 -17.93
C VAL A 246 -14.10 -2.14 -17.69
N GLN A 247 -14.05 -2.93 -18.77
CA GLN A 247 -13.88 -4.39 -18.70
C GLN A 247 -12.60 -4.86 -19.36
N ALA A 248 -11.88 -5.79 -18.69
CA ALA A 248 -10.77 -6.53 -19.25
C ALA A 248 -11.22 -7.89 -19.79
N HIS A 249 -10.74 -8.27 -20.95
CA HIS A 249 -10.93 -9.59 -21.56
C HIS A 249 -9.69 -10.03 -22.34
N ASP A 250 -9.66 -11.25 -22.86
CA ASP A 250 -8.54 -11.84 -23.61
C ASP A 250 -7.22 -11.77 -22.82
N ILE A 251 -7.28 -12.09 -21.51
CA ILE A 251 -6.12 -12.02 -20.62
C ILE A 251 -5.19 -13.19 -20.93
N CYS A 252 -3.91 -12.89 -21.18
CA CYS A 252 -2.89 -13.85 -21.48
C CYS A 252 -1.57 -13.48 -20.79
N GLN A 253 -0.97 -14.43 -20.09
CA GLN A 253 0.38 -14.34 -19.56
C GLN A 253 1.33 -15.11 -20.48
N ASP A 254 2.33 -14.42 -21.03
CA ASP A 254 3.37 -14.99 -21.89
C ASP A 254 4.75 -14.63 -21.32
N GLY A 255 5.31 -15.56 -20.55
CA GLY A 255 6.52 -15.30 -19.76
C GLY A 255 6.32 -14.12 -18.82
N ASP A 256 7.18 -13.12 -18.96
CA ASP A 256 7.17 -11.89 -18.14
C ASP A 256 6.20 -10.82 -18.66
N VAL A 257 5.40 -11.13 -19.69
CA VAL A 257 4.52 -10.16 -20.34
C VAL A 257 3.06 -10.52 -20.11
N LEU A 258 2.32 -9.63 -19.49
CA LEU A 258 0.87 -9.71 -19.28
C LEU A 258 0.17 -8.90 -20.37
N ARG A 259 -0.72 -9.55 -21.14
CA ARG A 259 -1.52 -8.91 -22.20
C ARG A 259 -3.01 -9.08 -21.93
N PHE A 260 -3.78 -8.06 -22.23
CA PHE A 260 -5.24 -8.11 -22.19
C PHE A 260 -5.83 -7.01 -23.08
N ARG A 261 -7.12 -7.13 -23.37
CA ARG A 261 -7.88 -6.06 -24.05
C ARG A 261 -8.80 -5.37 -23.07
N VAL A 262 -9.00 -4.08 -23.27
CA VAL A 262 -9.93 -3.28 -22.49
C VAL A 262 -11.10 -2.84 -23.38
N GLN A 263 -12.31 -3.02 -22.86
CA GLN A 263 -13.52 -2.45 -23.40
C GLN A 263 -14.05 -1.39 -22.44
N ALA A 264 -14.25 -0.15 -22.93
CA ALA A 264 -14.82 0.96 -22.16
C ALA A 264 -15.78 1.77 -23.03
N GLY A 265 -17.06 1.46 -22.95
CA GLY A 265 -18.08 2.01 -23.86
C GLY A 265 -17.76 1.67 -25.33
N LYS A 266 -17.50 2.68 -26.17
CA LYS A 266 -17.12 2.51 -27.58
C LYS A 266 -15.62 2.29 -27.79
N LEU A 267 -14.80 2.49 -26.76
CA LEU A 267 -13.35 2.31 -26.84
C LEU A 267 -13.01 0.83 -26.66
N SER A 268 -12.11 0.31 -27.52
CA SER A 268 -11.50 -1.00 -27.36
C SER A 268 -10.03 -0.91 -27.71
N PHE A 269 -9.14 -1.31 -26.79
CA PHE A 269 -7.69 -1.20 -27.00
C PHE A 269 -6.92 -2.30 -26.25
N PRO A 270 -5.76 -2.71 -26.80
CA PRO A 270 -4.88 -3.66 -26.13
C PRO A 270 -4.06 -2.96 -25.04
N VAL A 271 -3.71 -3.73 -24.00
CA VAL A 271 -2.77 -3.35 -22.96
C VAL A 271 -1.70 -4.44 -22.87
N GLU A 272 -0.44 -4.01 -22.78
CA GLU A 272 0.71 -4.88 -22.55
C GLU A 272 1.51 -4.32 -21.38
N MET A 273 1.87 -5.20 -20.44
CA MET A 273 2.63 -4.85 -19.24
C MET A 273 3.77 -5.85 -19.05
N ASN A 274 4.98 -5.37 -18.75
CA ASN A 274 6.11 -6.24 -18.44
C ASN A 274 6.06 -6.67 -16.97
N LEU A 275 5.03 -7.44 -16.64
CA LEU A 275 4.73 -7.95 -15.30
C LEU A 275 4.26 -9.40 -15.39
N GLU A 276 4.53 -10.15 -14.34
CA GLU A 276 4.08 -11.53 -14.20
C GLU A 276 3.02 -11.64 -13.11
N GLY A 277 1.84 -12.14 -13.48
CA GLY A 277 0.73 -12.39 -12.57
C GLY A 277 -0.55 -11.68 -12.97
N GLU A 278 -1.59 -12.46 -13.18
CA GLU A 278 -2.91 -11.95 -13.59
C GLU A 278 -3.58 -11.03 -12.57
N HIS A 279 -3.16 -11.06 -11.29
CA HIS A 279 -3.68 -10.16 -10.26
C HIS A 279 -3.40 -8.69 -10.58
N PHE A 280 -2.31 -8.38 -11.33
CA PHE A 280 -2.03 -7.02 -11.79
C PHE A 280 -3.07 -6.47 -12.77
N VAL A 281 -3.88 -7.33 -13.40
CA VAL A 281 -4.99 -6.85 -14.25
C VAL A 281 -5.97 -6.00 -13.43
N THR A 282 -6.30 -6.39 -12.20
CA THR A 282 -7.21 -5.62 -11.34
C THR A 282 -6.64 -4.24 -11.02
N ASP A 283 -5.35 -4.17 -10.65
CA ASP A 283 -4.68 -2.89 -10.35
C ASP A 283 -4.60 -1.99 -11.60
N ALA A 284 -4.27 -2.59 -12.76
CA ALA A 284 -4.23 -1.89 -14.03
C ALA A 284 -5.61 -1.39 -14.46
N MET A 285 -6.67 -2.19 -14.28
CA MET A 285 -8.04 -1.78 -14.61
C MET A 285 -8.51 -0.61 -13.77
N ALA A 286 -8.15 -0.56 -12.48
CA ALA A 286 -8.39 0.60 -11.63
C ALA A 286 -7.68 1.85 -12.19
N ALA A 287 -6.40 1.72 -12.57
CA ALA A 287 -5.63 2.83 -13.14
C ALA A 287 -6.19 3.30 -14.49
N ILE A 288 -6.60 2.37 -15.35
CA ILE A 288 -7.26 2.67 -16.63
C ILE A 288 -8.59 3.41 -16.39
N ALA A 289 -9.43 2.91 -15.47
CA ALA A 289 -10.71 3.54 -15.17
C ALA A 289 -10.52 4.97 -14.64
N VAL A 290 -9.57 5.21 -13.74
CA VAL A 290 -9.20 6.57 -13.28
C VAL A 290 -8.68 7.41 -14.45
N GLY A 291 -7.74 6.90 -15.25
CA GLY A 291 -7.16 7.61 -16.39
C GLY A 291 -8.21 8.06 -17.40
N LEU A 292 -9.13 7.16 -17.77
CA LEU A 292 -10.25 7.48 -18.69
C LEU A 292 -11.19 8.54 -18.09
N LYS A 293 -11.49 8.47 -16.79
CA LYS A 293 -12.32 9.48 -16.10
C LYS A 293 -11.65 10.84 -15.98
N MET A 294 -10.34 10.85 -15.92
CA MET A 294 -9.51 12.06 -15.92
C MET A 294 -9.14 12.53 -17.34
N ALA A 295 -9.75 11.93 -18.38
CA ALA A 295 -9.51 12.27 -19.79
C ALA A 295 -8.03 12.13 -20.23
N VAL A 296 -7.27 11.20 -19.64
CA VAL A 296 -5.92 10.86 -20.13
C VAL A 296 -6.07 10.10 -21.45
N PRO A 297 -5.34 10.49 -22.52
CA PRO A 297 -5.37 9.77 -23.79
C PRO A 297 -5.00 8.29 -23.65
N VAL A 298 -5.69 7.41 -24.38
CA VAL A 298 -5.51 5.95 -24.29
C VAL A 298 -4.05 5.56 -24.54
N GLU A 299 -3.39 6.19 -25.50
CA GLU A 299 -1.99 5.92 -25.85
C GLU A 299 -1.05 6.22 -24.67
N LYS A 300 -1.34 7.28 -23.90
CA LYS A 300 -0.57 7.62 -22.68
C LYS A 300 -0.85 6.64 -21.55
N ILE A 301 -2.10 6.18 -21.39
CA ILE A 301 -2.47 5.16 -20.40
C ILE A 301 -1.70 3.88 -20.68
N THR A 302 -1.78 3.36 -21.92
CA THR A 302 -1.13 2.09 -22.29
C THR A 302 0.38 2.18 -22.20
N GLN A 303 0.98 3.32 -22.61
CA GLN A 303 2.41 3.54 -22.50
C GLN A 303 2.89 3.59 -21.03
N ALA A 304 2.16 4.28 -20.16
CA ALA A 304 2.48 4.34 -18.73
C ALA A 304 2.44 2.95 -18.07
N LEU A 305 1.44 2.13 -18.40
CA LEU A 305 1.32 0.76 -17.90
C LEU A 305 2.43 -0.16 -18.45
N ALA A 306 2.81 -0.05 -19.72
CA ALA A 306 3.90 -0.82 -20.31
C ALA A 306 5.25 -0.52 -19.64
N GLN A 307 5.47 0.72 -19.19
CA GLN A 307 6.68 1.17 -18.52
C GLN A 307 6.66 0.92 -17.00
N PHE A 308 5.52 0.55 -16.45
CA PHE A 308 5.36 0.35 -15.01
C PHE A 308 6.33 -0.74 -14.48
N ARG A 309 6.86 -0.50 -13.27
CA ARG A 309 7.67 -1.46 -12.52
C ARG A 309 7.17 -1.53 -11.08
N PRO A 310 7.05 -2.72 -10.50
CA PRO A 310 6.66 -2.88 -9.11
C PRO A 310 7.63 -2.20 -8.16
N MET A 311 7.13 -1.78 -7.00
CA MET A 311 7.97 -1.30 -5.90
C MET A 311 8.81 -2.43 -5.33
N SER A 312 9.99 -2.08 -4.77
CA SER A 312 10.82 -3.05 -4.07
C SER A 312 10.06 -3.76 -2.95
N GLY A 313 10.26 -5.08 -2.85
CA GLY A 313 9.56 -5.93 -1.87
C GLY A 313 8.10 -6.24 -2.20
N ARG A 314 7.60 -5.88 -3.38
CA ARG A 314 6.27 -6.22 -3.88
C ARG A 314 6.36 -6.97 -5.19
N GLN A 315 6.56 -8.29 -5.09
CA GLN A 315 6.79 -9.17 -6.22
C GLN A 315 7.94 -8.68 -7.13
N GLU A 316 9.00 -8.23 -6.51
CA GLU A 316 10.23 -7.82 -7.19
C GLU A 316 10.99 -9.07 -7.64
N VAL A 317 11.15 -9.22 -8.97
CA VAL A 317 11.84 -10.37 -9.56
C VAL A 317 13.22 -9.95 -10.04
N PHE A 318 14.25 -10.63 -9.57
CA PHE A 318 15.63 -10.39 -9.99
C PHE A 318 16.47 -11.67 -9.97
N ARG A 319 17.57 -11.64 -10.70
CA ARG A 319 18.60 -12.72 -10.65
C ARG A 319 19.76 -12.28 -9.79
N LYS A 320 20.17 -13.15 -8.87
CA LYS A 320 21.37 -12.94 -8.08
C LYS A 320 22.08 -14.27 -7.83
N LYS A 321 23.38 -14.31 -8.06
CA LYS A 321 24.12 -15.58 -8.20
C LYS A 321 23.44 -16.41 -9.29
N ASP A 322 23.22 -17.69 -9.04
CA ASP A 322 22.55 -18.60 -9.97
C ASP A 322 21.06 -18.78 -9.67
N PHE A 323 20.44 -17.89 -8.88
CA PHE A 323 19.07 -17.96 -8.45
C PHE A 323 18.18 -16.93 -9.14
N THR A 324 16.93 -17.29 -9.39
CA THR A 324 15.86 -16.32 -9.63
C THR A 324 15.11 -16.08 -8.33
N ILE A 325 15.07 -14.84 -7.85
CA ILE A 325 14.45 -14.45 -6.58
C ILE A 325 13.17 -13.68 -6.88
N ILE A 326 12.09 -14.08 -6.20
CA ILE A 326 10.82 -13.34 -6.14
C ILE A 326 10.73 -12.79 -4.72
N LYS A 327 11.06 -11.50 -4.53
CA LYS A 327 11.00 -10.82 -3.24
C LYS A 327 9.63 -10.16 -3.07
N ASP A 328 8.84 -10.66 -2.14
CA ASP A 328 7.49 -10.15 -1.84
C ASP A 328 7.26 -10.09 -0.32
N CYS A 329 8.23 -9.46 0.40
CA CYS A 329 8.31 -9.45 1.87
C CYS A 329 7.65 -8.21 2.50
N TYR A 330 7.00 -7.34 1.72
CA TYR A 330 6.42 -6.11 2.28
C TYR A 330 5.21 -6.39 3.18
N ASN A 331 4.29 -7.26 2.77
CA ASN A 331 3.17 -7.73 3.60
C ASN A 331 2.60 -9.04 3.04
N ALA A 332 1.87 -9.78 3.89
CA ALA A 332 1.22 -11.02 3.51
C ALA A 332 -0.20 -11.10 4.07
N GLY A 333 -1.10 -11.59 3.24
CA GLY A 333 -2.44 -12.02 3.58
C GLY A 333 -2.82 -13.17 2.64
N PRO A 334 -3.89 -13.92 2.92
CA PRO A 334 -4.23 -15.13 2.18
C PRO A 334 -4.28 -14.93 0.68
N GLU A 335 -4.94 -13.89 0.20
CA GLU A 335 -5.09 -13.58 -1.23
C GLU A 335 -3.74 -13.26 -1.88
N SER A 336 -2.90 -12.46 -1.21
CA SER A 336 -1.59 -12.09 -1.75
C SER A 336 -0.58 -13.24 -1.71
N MET A 337 -0.68 -14.13 -0.72
CA MET A 337 0.11 -15.37 -0.65
C MET A 337 -0.24 -16.28 -1.82
N ALA A 338 -1.54 -16.50 -2.06
CA ALA A 338 -2.01 -17.34 -3.17
C ALA A 338 -1.56 -16.78 -4.53
N ALA A 339 -1.64 -15.45 -4.73
CA ALA A 339 -1.17 -14.77 -5.94
C ALA A 339 0.34 -14.98 -6.16
N ALA A 340 1.17 -14.77 -5.13
CA ALA A 340 2.61 -14.96 -5.23
C ALA A 340 3.01 -16.42 -5.50
N LEU A 341 2.32 -17.38 -4.87
CA LEU A 341 2.49 -18.80 -5.14
C LEU A 341 2.10 -19.17 -6.58
N SER A 342 1.07 -18.55 -7.13
CA SER A 342 0.69 -18.73 -8.54
C SER A 342 1.80 -18.26 -9.49
N VAL A 343 2.42 -17.11 -9.19
CA VAL A 343 3.58 -16.62 -9.96
C VAL A 343 4.75 -17.59 -9.86
N LEU A 344 5.08 -18.06 -8.65
CA LEU A 344 6.13 -19.07 -8.46
C LEU A 344 5.83 -20.33 -9.29
N GLY A 345 4.58 -20.81 -9.23
CA GLY A 345 4.13 -22.03 -9.93
C GLY A 345 4.25 -21.97 -11.45
N ASN A 346 4.22 -20.77 -12.04
CA ASN A 346 4.37 -20.56 -13.48
C ASN A 346 5.85 -20.52 -13.95
N ARG A 347 6.80 -20.43 -13.00
CA ARG A 347 8.22 -20.35 -13.36
C ARG A 347 8.81 -21.71 -13.73
N PRO A 348 9.67 -21.75 -14.77
CA PRO A 348 10.42 -22.95 -15.10
C PRO A 348 11.51 -23.21 -14.06
N GLY A 349 11.88 -24.47 -13.87
CA GLY A 349 12.91 -24.90 -12.93
C GLY A 349 12.34 -25.37 -11.61
N ARG A 350 13.22 -25.66 -10.64
CA ARG A 350 12.82 -26.05 -9.29
C ARG A 350 12.40 -24.84 -8.46
N ARG A 351 11.25 -24.91 -7.81
CA ARG A 351 10.56 -23.83 -7.15
C ARG A 351 10.56 -24.03 -5.64
N ILE A 352 11.12 -23.09 -4.93
CA ILE A 352 11.21 -23.09 -3.47
C ILE A 352 10.37 -21.94 -2.94
N ALA A 353 9.39 -22.22 -2.09
CA ALA A 353 8.62 -21.20 -1.37
C ALA A 353 9.14 -21.04 0.05
N VAL A 354 9.56 -19.82 0.40
CA VAL A 354 9.93 -19.40 1.76
C VAL A 354 8.83 -18.51 2.28
N LEU A 355 7.98 -19.06 3.16
CA LEU A 355 6.74 -18.44 3.59
C LEU A 355 6.80 -18.13 5.10
N GLY A 356 6.72 -16.87 5.48
CA GLY A 356 6.53 -16.48 6.87
C GLY A 356 5.05 -16.30 7.21
N ASP A 357 4.78 -15.98 8.48
CA ASP A 357 3.43 -15.83 8.99
C ASP A 357 2.69 -14.66 8.33
N MET A 358 1.39 -14.86 8.18
CA MET A 358 0.39 -13.82 7.89
C MET A 358 -0.16 -13.31 9.22
N LEU A 359 0.17 -12.06 9.56
CA LEU A 359 -0.27 -11.42 10.79
C LEU A 359 -1.69 -10.83 10.66
N GLU A 360 -2.30 -10.44 11.78
CA GLU A 360 -3.60 -9.75 11.87
C GLU A 360 -4.81 -10.57 11.35
N LEU A 361 -4.70 -11.90 11.35
CA LEU A 361 -5.78 -12.79 10.95
C LEU A 361 -6.69 -13.23 12.11
N GLY A 362 -6.30 -12.96 13.37
CA GLY A 362 -7.03 -13.38 14.56
C GLY A 362 -7.35 -14.88 14.54
N ASP A 363 -8.57 -15.26 14.85
CA ASP A 363 -9.03 -16.66 14.90
C ASP A 363 -8.91 -17.40 13.55
N ALA A 364 -8.87 -16.67 12.43
CA ALA A 364 -8.70 -17.28 11.11
C ALA A 364 -7.27 -17.71 10.81
N ALA A 365 -6.28 -17.29 11.61
CA ALA A 365 -4.87 -17.52 11.33
C ALA A 365 -4.55 -19.00 11.10
N TRP A 366 -5.06 -19.90 11.97
CA TRP A 366 -4.84 -21.33 11.82
C TRP A 366 -5.31 -21.89 10.46
N ALA A 367 -6.55 -21.57 10.11
CA ALA A 367 -7.19 -22.10 8.90
C ALA A 367 -6.54 -21.53 7.63
N GLU A 368 -6.21 -20.24 7.63
CA GLU A 368 -5.62 -19.59 6.46
C GLU A 368 -4.18 -20.05 6.21
N HIS A 369 -3.34 -20.21 7.25
CA HIS A 369 -1.99 -20.78 7.09
C HIS A 369 -2.03 -22.22 6.55
N TYR A 370 -2.99 -23.03 7.03
CA TYR A 370 -3.19 -24.38 6.51
C TYR A 370 -3.60 -24.38 5.02
N LYS A 371 -4.53 -23.51 4.62
CA LYS A 371 -4.94 -23.36 3.21
C LYS A 371 -3.77 -22.95 2.31
N ILE A 372 -2.96 -21.99 2.76
CA ILE A 372 -1.76 -21.56 2.04
C ILE A 372 -0.79 -22.72 1.86
N GLY A 373 -0.61 -23.56 2.87
CA GLY A 373 0.19 -24.78 2.76
C GLY A 373 -0.31 -25.70 1.64
N ARG A 374 -1.61 -25.91 1.52
CA ARG A 374 -2.20 -26.70 0.43
C ARG A 374 -1.93 -26.10 -0.95
N ILE A 375 -2.11 -24.78 -1.09
CA ILE A 375 -1.80 -24.08 -2.35
C ILE A 375 -0.30 -24.18 -2.68
N ALA A 376 0.56 -24.06 -1.68
CA ALA A 376 2.00 -24.14 -1.85
C ALA A 376 2.44 -25.52 -2.36
N ALA A 377 1.76 -26.61 -1.91
CA ALA A 377 2.03 -27.97 -2.39
C ALA A 377 1.80 -28.15 -3.91
N GLU A 378 0.87 -27.40 -4.47
CA GLU A 378 0.58 -27.44 -5.92
C GLU A 378 1.54 -26.56 -6.75
N LYS A 379 2.17 -25.56 -6.12
CA LYS A 379 2.91 -24.49 -6.81
C LYS A 379 4.42 -24.52 -6.58
N ALA A 380 4.89 -25.21 -5.54
CA ALA A 380 6.30 -25.30 -5.19
C ALA A 380 6.75 -26.76 -5.11
N ASP A 381 8.03 -26.98 -5.39
CA ASP A 381 8.67 -28.29 -5.25
C ASP A 381 9.24 -28.49 -3.83
N MET A 382 9.44 -27.39 -3.08
CA MET A 382 9.86 -27.40 -1.67
C MET A 382 9.29 -26.17 -0.94
N VAL A 383 8.93 -26.34 0.33
CA VAL A 383 8.37 -25.28 1.17
C VAL A 383 9.14 -25.18 2.48
N PHE A 384 9.65 -23.99 2.77
CA PHE A 384 10.21 -23.58 4.04
C PHE A 384 9.24 -22.60 4.70
N ALA A 385 8.63 -23.00 5.81
CA ALA A 385 7.72 -22.14 6.56
C ALA A 385 8.43 -21.58 7.81
N TYR A 386 8.22 -20.29 8.11
CA TYR A 386 8.89 -19.59 9.20
C TYR A 386 7.90 -18.83 10.10
N GLY A 387 8.01 -19.06 11.39
CA GLY A 387 7.23 -18.40 12.42
C GLY A 387 6.34 -19.32 13.25
N PRO A 388 5.55 -18.78 14.18
CA PRO A 388 4.64 -19.52 15.07
C PRO A 388 3.65 -20.44 14.34
N HIS A 389 3.18 -20.05 13.15
CA HIS A 389 2.25 -20.85 12.34
C HIS A 389 2.93 -21.74 11.29
N ALA A 390 4.26 -21.80 11.24
CA ALA A 390 5.00 -22.57 10.25
C ALA A 390 4.56 -24.05 10.17
N LYS A 391 4.33 -24.69 11.32
CA LYS A 391 3.84 -26.08 11.39
C LYS A 391 2.48 -26.27 10.73
N ARG A 392 1.63 -25.22 10.69
CA ARG A 392 0.30 -25.25 10.03
C ARG A 392 0.43 -25.22 8.52
N VAL A 393 1.34 -24.37 8.02
CA VAL A 393 1.67 -24.34 6.60
C VAL A 393 2.14 -25.74 6.16
N ILE A 394 3.09 -26.34 6.89
CA ILE A 394 3.62 -27.67 6.54
C ILE A 394 2.55 -28.76 6.65
N SER A 395 1.66 -28.73 7.64
CA SER A 395 0.51 -29.65 7.69
C SER A 395 -0.37 -29.51 6.43
N GLY A 396 -0.54 -28.30 5.94
CA GLY A 396 -1.26 -28.01 4.69
C GLY A 396 -0.53 -28.59 3.47
N THR A 397 0.81 -28.46 3.39
CA THR A 397 1.59 -29.00 2.25
C THR A 397 1.49 -30.53 2.17
N ILE A 398 1.58 -31.22 3.31
CA ILE A 398 1.44 -32.68 3.36
C ILE A 398 0.05 -33.10 2.88
N THR A 399 -1.01 -32.44 3.37
CA THR A 399 -2.39 -32.72 2.93
C THR A 399 -2.61 -32.37 1.46
N GLY A 400 -1.88 -31.38 0.92
CA GLY A 400 -1.87 -31.04 -0.49
C GLY A 400 -1.10 -32.01 -1.38
N GLY A 401 -0.51 -33.06 -0.79
CA GLY A 401 0.20 -34.13 -1.51
C GLY A 401 1.71 -33.94 -1.65
N MET A 402 2.29 -32.92 -1.00
CA MET A 402 3.75 -32.75 -1.00
C MET A 402 4.39 -33.80 -0.08
N PRO A 403 5.50 -34.47 -0.49
CA PRO A 403 6.25 -35.37 0.41
C PRO A 403 6.73 -34.64 1.67
N GLU A 404 6.65 -35.30 2.83
CA GLU A 404 7.05 -34.70 4.12
C GLU A 404 8.49 -34.18 4.12
N THR A 405 9.39 -34.81 3.35
CA THR A 405 10.79 -34.38 3.23
C THR A 405 10.97 -33.06 2.48
N MET A 406 9.96 -32.61 1.75
CA MET A 406 9.98 -31.38 0.94
C MET A 406 9.37 -30.17 1.65
N GLY A 407 8.77 -30.36 2.84
CA GLY A 407 8.23 -29.31 3.68
C GLY A 407 8.95 -29.23 5.02
N ARG A 408 9.43 -28.04 5.43
CA ARG A 408 10.11 -27.85 6.73
C ARG A 408 9.63 -26.58 7.43
N ALA A 409 9.34 -26.68 8.73
CA ALA A 409 8.95 -25.58 9.60
C ALA A 409 10.13 -25.11 10.46
N PHE A 410 10.25 -23.79 10.62
CA PHE A 410 11.30 -23.14 11.39
C PHE A 410 10.72 -22.08 12.31
N GLU A 411 11.26 -21.98 13.51
CA GLU A 411 11.02 -20.90 14.47
C GLU A 411 12.27 -20.02 14.63
N ASP A 412 13.45 -20.56 14.32
CA ASP A 412 14.73 -19.85 14.33
C ASP A 412 15.15 -19.44 12.93
N ARG A 413 15.57 -18.16 12.79
CA ARG A 413 16.00 -17.57 11.50
C ARG A 413 17.29 -18.21 10.99
N SER A 414 18.25 -18.44 11.86
CA SER A 414 19.56 -18.97 11.47
C SER A 414 19.45 -20.40 10.97
N GLU A 415 18.58 -21.22 11.59
CA GLU A 415 18.28 -22.58 11.13
C GLU A 415 17.62 -22.55 9.74
N LEU A 416 16.67 -21.62 9.50
CA LEU A 416 16.06 -21.45 8.19
C LEU A 416 17.10 -21.09 7.12
N VAL A 417 17.98 -20.11 7.41
CA VAL A 417 19.03 -19.69 6.46
C VAL A 417 19.98 -20.84 6.14
N GLN A 418 20.43 -21.60 7.14
CA GLN A 418 21.30 -22.76 6.95
C GLN A 418 20.60 -23.84 6.10
N ALA A 419 19.33 -24.12 6.38
CA ALA A 419 18.56 -25.10 5.61
C ALA A 419 18.38 -24.67 4.17
N LEU A 420 18.12 -23.36 3.91
CA LEU A 420 18.04 -22.80 2.55
C LEU A 420 19.38 -22.93 1.81
N LYS A 421 20.50 -22.55 2.44
CA LYS A 421 21.85 -22.66 1.83
C LYS A 421 22.19 -24.11 1.47
N TRP A 422 21.79 -25.07 2.31
CA TRP A 422 22.00 -26.50 2.03
C TRP A 422 21.11 -27.04 0.92
N ALA A 423 19.85 -26.60 0.86
CA ALA A 423 18.83 -27.14 -0.05
C ALA A 423 18.84 -26.50 -1.44
N ALA A 424 19.15 -25.21 -1.53
CA ALA A 424 19.10 -24.47 -2.78
C ALA A 424 20.21 -24.88 -3.73
N LYS A 425 19.87 -24.95 -5.04
CA LYS A 425 20.81 -25.32 -6.11
C LYS A 425 20.79 -24.27 -7.22
N PRO A 426 21.90 -24.12 -7.95
CA PRO A 426 21.92 -23.25 -9.12
C PRO A 426 20.75 -23.53 -10.07
N GLY A 427 20.08 -22.47 -10.51
CA GLY A 427 18.90 -22.53 -11.37
C GLY A 427 17.55 -22.55 -10.62
N ASP A 428 17.55 -22.63 -9.28
CA ASP A 428 16.31 -22.59 -8.52
C ASP A 428 15.62 -21.21 -8.58
N VAL A 429 14.30 -21.25 -8.47
CA VAL A 429 13.45 -20.08 -8.29
C VAL A 429 12.96 -20.04 -6.85
N LEU A 430 13.25 -18.96 -6.12
CA LEU A 430 12.88 -18.81 -4.72
C LEU A 430 11.90 -17.66 -4.53
N LEU A 431 10.74 -17.94 -3.92
CA LEU A 431 9.80 -16.94 -3.45
C LEU A 431 10.03 -16.69 -1.95
N PHE A 432 10.18 -15.41 -1.58
CA PHE A 432 10.20 -14.97 -0.17
C PHE A 432 8.98 -14.10 0.10
N LYS A 433 8.06 -14.57 0.98
CA LYS A 433 6.85 -13.81 1.32
C LYS A 433 6.42 -13.99 2.76
N ALA A 434 6.20 -12.85 3.44
CA ALA A 434 5.69 -12.78 4.81
C ALA A 434 5.03 -11.44 5.09
N SER A 435 4.32 -11.32 6.21
CA SER A 435 3.95 -10.03 6.78
C SER A 435 5.19 -9.24 7.20
N HIS A 436 5.12 -7.91 7.12
CA HIS A 436 6.25 -7.01 7.38
C HIS A 436 6.94 -7.26 8.74
N GLY A 437 6.15 -7.49 9.78
CA GLY A 437 6.67 -7.76 11.13
C GLY A 437 7.49 -9.05 11.26
N MET A 438 7.50 -9.92 10.25
CA MET A 438 8.32 -11.15 10.22
C MET A 438 9.77 -10.89 9.77
N HIS A 439 10.05 -9.72 9.18
CA HIS A 439 11.36 -9.32 8.69
C HIS A 439 12.04 -10.37 7.78
N LEU A 440 11.24 -11.01 6.90
CA LEU A 440 11.74 -12.09 6.04
C LEU A 440 12.79 -11.61 5.02
N GLU A 441 12.84 -10.33 4.73
CA GLU A 441 13.90 -9.71 3.92
C GLU A 441 15.29 -9.94 4.51
N THR A 442 15.41 -10.04 5.85
CA THR A 442 16.70 -10.34 6.51
C THR A 442 17.16 -11.77 6.26
N VAL A 443 16.21 -12.73 6.16
CA VAL A 443 16.52 -14.11 5.76
C VAL A 443 17.06 -14.14 4.32
N LEU A 444 16.45 -13.40 3.41
CA LEU A 444 16.90 -13.29 2.03
C LEU A 444 18.33 -12.67 1.95
N ASP A 445 18.56 -11.59 2.70
CA ASP A 445 19.86 -10.91 2.70
C ASP A 445 20.97 -11.82 3.25
N GLU A 446 20.71 -12.57 4.34
CA GLU A 446 21.65 -13.54 4.91
C GLU A 446 21.87 -14.77 4.00
N PHE A 447 20.83 -15.23 3.29
CA PHE A 447 20.94 -16.30 2.30
C PHE A 447 21.84 -15.90 1.14
N LEU A 448 21.70 -14.65 0.66
CA LEU A 448 22.46 -14.12 -0.46
C LEU A 448 23.84 -13.59 -0.05
N ALA A 449 24.13 -13.43 1.24
CA ALA A 449 25.46 -13.02 1.71
C ALA A 449 26.52 -14.06 1.29
N GLU A 450 27.72 -13.58 1.00
CA GLU A 450 28.87 -14.45 0.80
C GLU A 450 29.34 -15.01 2.14
N GLU A 451 29.69 -16.27 2.18
CA GLU A 451 30.43 -16.82 3.34
C GLU A 451 31.78 -16.14 3.40
N LYS A 452 32.03 -15.43 4.50
CA LYS A 452 33.31 -14.78 4.76
C LYS A 452 34.37 -15.80 5.08
#